data_edad7ab79e855d6275074a1424f302e7
#
_entry.id   edad7ab79e855d6275074a1424f302e7
#
_cell.length_a   1.000
_cell.length_b   1.000
_cell.length_c   1.000
_cell.angle_alpha   90.00
_cell.angle_beta   90.00
_cell.angle_gamma   90.00
#
_symmetry.space_group_name_H-M   'P 1'
#
loop_
_entity.id
_entity.type
_entity.pdbx_description
1 polymer ?
#
loop_
_entity_poly.entity_id
_entity_poly.type
_entity_poly.pdbx_seq_one_letter_code
_entity_poly.pdbx_strand_id
1 'polypeptide(L)'
;MQKKQVDKKKYMRKLYSWLLGIILGVMPCIVSASENDSIKVESLLQKAARLPADSCRILFFAQNLLGVPYVANTLDGTDEERLVVHLDKVDCTTLVETVLALSLADKYGKSDFESYKKALLCIRYRNGKQAGYVSRLHYFSDWIKDNEQKGIVHERTGELGLAVSQILNLDFMSTHSDNYHRLKNNPSMISQMIEIEKKWKNVPVSYIPKTSLNVSSEELDIKNGDI
;
A
#
# COMPACT_ATOMS: atom_id res chain seq x y z
N MET A 1 -0.99 45.54 -40.78
CA MET A 1 -1.95 44.71 -39.96
C MET A 1 -1.73 43.20 -39.98
N GLN A 2 -1.04 42.60 -40.96
CA GLN A 2 -0.86 41.15 -41.05
C GLN A 2 0.14 40.52 -40.04
N LYS A 3 1.19 41.21 -39.56
CA LYS A 3 2.17 40.65 -38.62
C LYS A 3 1.61 40.34 -37.22
N LYS A 4 0.60 41.08 -36.74
CA LYS A 4 -0.05 40.83 -35.40
C LYS A 4 -0.97 39.58 -35.39
N GLN A 5 -1.45 39.12 -36.52
CA GLN A 5 -2.37 38.01 -36.60
C GLN A 5 -1.60 36.66 -36.63
N VAL A 6 -0.39 36.61 -37.17
CA VAL A 6 0.47 35.42 -37.21
C VAL A 6 0.99 35.05 -35.81
N ASP A 7 1.33 36.06 -34.97
CA ASP A 7 1.83 35.84 -33.64
C ASP A 7 0.76 35.27 -32.69
N LYS A 8 -0.49 35.70 -32.82
CA LYS A 8 -1.61 35.19 -32.03
C LYS A 8 -1.90 33.72 -32.30
N LYS A 9 -1.81 33.29 -33.56
CA LYS A 9 -1.98 31.87 -33.98
C LYS A 9 -0.85 30.96 -33.46
N LYS A 10 0.38 31.45 -33.42
CA LYS A 10 1.56 30.73 -32.90
C LYS A 10 1.51 30.61 -31.37
N TYR A 11 1.00 31.63 -30.67
CA TYR A 11 0.80 31.65 -29.22
C TYR A 11 -0.32 30.68 -28.80
N MET A 12 -1.44 30.70 -29.52
CA MET A 12 -2.56 29.77 -29.29
C MET A 12 -2.15 28.31 -29.53
N ARG A 13 -1.37 28.00 -30.58
CA ARG A 13 -0.85 26.65 -30.83
C ARG A 13 0.09 26.16 -29.72
N LYS A 14 0.93 27.03 -29.16
CA LYS A 14 1.76 26.71 -27.97
C LYS A 14 0.89 26.48 -26.72
N LEU A 15 -0.13 27.30 -26.50
CA LEU A 15 -1.05 27.17 -25.36
C LEU A 15 -1.84 25.83 -25.42
N TYR A 16 -2.34 25.46 -26.60
CA TYR A 16 -3.02 24.17 -26.80
C TYR A 16 -2.07 22.97 -26.68
N SER A 17 -0.82 23.10 -27.10
CA SER A 17 0.21 22.06 -26.91
C SER A 17 0.56 21.87 -25.43
N TRP A 18 0.55 22.94 -24.62
CA TRP A 18 0.75 22.87 -23.16
C TRP A 18 -0.47 22.32 -22.44
N LEU A 19 -1.68 22.69 -22.86
CA LEU A 19 -2.94 22.15 -22.32
C LEU A 19 -3.14 20.66 -22.65
N LEU A 20 -2.76 20.21 -23.85
CA LEU A 20 -2.76 18.77 -24.18
C LEU A 20 -1.67 17.98 -23.41
N GLY A 21 -0.55 18.58 -23.06
CA GLY A 21 0.52 17.96 -22.27
C GLY A 21 0.16 17.76 -20.80
N ILE A 22 -0.80 18.51 -20.26
CA ILE A 22 -1.26 18.40 -18.87
C ILE A 22 -2.33 17.33 -18.65
N ILE A 23 -2.99 16.89 -19.74
CA ILE A 23 -4.02 15.84 -19.67
C ILE A 23 -3.41 14.41 -19.71
N LEU A 24 -2.13 14.27 -20.02
CA LEU A 24 -1.41 13.00 -20.05
C LEU A 24 -0.73 12.72 -18.70
N GLY A 25 -1.48 12.27 -17.67
CA GLY A 25 -0.77 11.85 -16.47
C GLY A 25 -1.54 11.37 -15.25
N VAL A 26 -2.84 11.47 -15.21
CA VAL A 26 -3.61 10.84 -14.13
C VAL A 26 -4.38 9.67 -14.73
N MET A 27 -3.75 8.49 -14.81
CA MET A 27 -4.54 7.27 -15.01
C MET A 27 -5.49 7.16 -13.82
N PRO A 28 -6.81 7.08 -14.05
CA PRO A 28 -7.74 6.90 -12.97
C PRO A 28 -7.41 5.57 -12.27
N CYS A 29 -7.26 5.61 -10.95
CA CYS A 29 -7.11 4.40 -10.16
C CYS A 29 -8.40 3.57 -10.32
N ILE A 30 -8.28 2.40 -10.96
CA ILE A 30 -9.41 1.49 -11.09
C ILE A 30 -9.61 0.80 -9.74
N VAL A 31 -10.80 0.97 -9.16
CA VAL A 31 -11.17 0.41 -7.86
C VAL A 31 -12.08 -0.80 -8.07
N SER A 32 -11.89 -1.84 -7.27
CA SER A 32 -12.77 -3.00 -7.15
C SER A 32 -13.21 -3.13 -5.69
N ALA A 33 -14.43 -2.76 -5.41
CA ALA A 33 -15.06 -2.84 -4.09
C ALA A 33 -16.54 -3.15 -4.24
N SER A 34 -17.12 -3.88 -3.30
CA SER A 34 -18.56 -4.05 -3.22
C SER A 34 -19.21 -2.84 -2.53
N GLU A 35 -20.53 -2.66 -2.73
CA GLU A 35 -21.30 -1.67 -1.98
C GLU A 35 -21.24 -1.94 -0.48
N ASN A 36 -21.27 -3.22 -0.07
CA ASN A 36 -21.15 -3.62 1.33
C ASN A 36 -19.79 -3.21 1.94
N ASP A 37 -18.69 -3.27 1.17
CA ASP A 37 -17.37 -2.84 1.66
C ASP A 37 -17.37 -1.33 1.95
N SER A 38 -17.93 -0.52 1.06
CA SER A 38 -18.00 0.94 1.26
C SER A 38 -18.84 1.30 2.49
N ILE A 39 -20.02 0.69 2.65
CA ILE A 39 -20.89 0.89 3.81
C ILE A 39 -20.18 0.48 5.10
N LYS A 40 -19.48 -0.66 5.11
CA LYS A 40 -18.74 -1.14 6.29
C LYS A 40 -17.59 -0.21 6.67
N VAL A 41 -16.82 0.28 5.69
CA VAL A 41 -15.76 1.28 5.90
C VAL A 41 -16.32 2.54 6.55
N GLU A 42 -17.34 3.14 5.96
CA GLU A 42 -17.94 4.38 6.47
C GLU A 42 -18.55 4.19 7.87
N SER A 43 -19.22 3.05 8.11
CA SER A 43 -19.73 2.72 9.44
C SER A 43 -18.62 2.63 10.49
N LEU A 44 -17.48 2.00 10.17
CA LEU A 44 -16.35 1.89 11.08
C LEU A 44 -15.72 3.25 11.37
N LEU A 45 -15.54 4.09 10.36
CA LEU A 45 -15.01 5.44 10.51
C LEU A 45 -15.95 6.34 11.34
N GLN A 46 -17.26 6.26 11.12
CA GLN A 46 -18.26 6.99 11.92
C GLN A 46 -18.27 6.54 13.39
N LYS A 47 -18.08 5.25 13.66
CA LYS A 47 -17.93 4.73 15.03
C LYS A 47 -16.65 5.24 15.67
N ALA A 48 -15.53 5.19 14.96
CA ALA A 48 -14.23 5.69 15.44
C ALA A 48 -14.28 7.18 15.79
N ALA A 49 -14.93 8.00 14.97
CA ALA A 49 -15.08 9.43 15.22
C ALA A 49 -15.81 9.78 16.54
N ARG A 50 -16.55 8.83 17.11
CA ARG A 50 -17.28 9.00 18.39
C ARG A 50 -16.48 8.51 19.61
N LEU A 51 -15.34 7.87 19.40
CA LEU A 51 -14.49 7.37 20.49
C LEU A 51 -13.74 8.53 21.16
N PRO A 52 -13.40 8.40 22.43
CA PRO A 52 -12.52 9.32 23.12
C PRO A 52 -11.20 9.55 22.36
N ALA A 53 -10.62 10.74 22.49
CA ALA A 53 -9.42 11.13 21.74
C ALA A 53 -8.19 10.25 22.05
N ASP A 54 -8.11 9.71 23.25
CA ASP A 54 -7.06 8.84 23.76
C ASP A 54 -7.22 7.36 23.38
N SER A 55 -8.31 6.99 22.69
CA SER A 55 -8.55 5.62 22.26
C SER A 55 -7.55 5.16 21.21
N CYS A 56 -7.04 3.93 21.35
CA CYS A 56 -6.17 3.32 20.34
C CYS A 56 -6.97 2.93 19.08
N ARG A 57 -6.91 3.76 18.04
CA ARG A 57 -7.65 3.59 16.79
C ARG A 57 -7.27 2.31 16.04
N ILE A 58 -5.98 1.98 16.02
CA ILE A 58 -5.49 0.75 15.37
C ILE A 58 -6.12 -0.48 16.03
N LEU A 59 -6.11 -0.54 17.36
CA LEU A 59 -6.71 -1.66 18.09
C LEU A 59 -8.23 -1.73 17.85
N PHE A 60 -8.92 -0.58 17.87
CA PHE A 60 -10.36 -0.52 17.58
C PHE A 60 -10.68 -1.11 16.20
N PHE A 61 -9.97 -0.69 15.14
CA PHE A 61 -10.23 -1.20 13.81
C PHE A 61 -9.86 -2.68 13.66
N ALA A 62 -8.74 -3.11 14.23
CA ALA A 62 -8.35 -4.52 14.24
C ALA A 62 -9.38 -5.42 14.92
N GLN A 63 -9.90 -5.01 16.08
CA GLN A 63 -10.93 -5.75 16.82
C GLN A 63 -12.25 -5.88 16.03
N ASN A 64 -12.62 -4.86 15.24
CA ASN A 64 -13.81 -4.91 14.38
C ASN A 64 -13.67 -5.84 13.16
N LEU A 65 -12.47 -6.36 12.90
CA LEU A 65 -12.19 -7.35 11.86
C LEU A 65 -12.01 -8.77 12.43
N LEU A 66 -12.17 -8.97 13.75
CA LEU A 66 -12.13 -10.30 14.33
C LEU A 66 -13.24 -11.19 13.75
N GLY A 67 -12.91 -12.43 13.41
CA GLY A 67 -13.81 -13.39 12.81
C GLY A 67 -14.00 -13.25 11.30
N VAL A 68 -13.37 -12.25 10.66
CA VAL A 68 -13.31 -12.19 9.20
C VAL A 68 -12.46 -13.35 8.67
N PRO A 69 -12.95 -14.13 7.68
CA PRO A 69 -12.24 -15.28 7.15
C PRO A 69 -10.88 -14.93 6.54
N TYR A 70 -9.88 -15.79 6.80
CA TYR A 70 -8.61 -15.73 6.09
C TYR A 70 -8.76 -16.32 4.68
N VAL A 71 -8.45 -15.51 3.66
CA VAL A 71 -8.47 -15.95 2.25
C VAL A 71 -7.23 -15.38 1.55
N ALA A 72 -6.35 -16.29 1.09
CA ALA A 72 -5.14 -15.88 0.37
C ALA A 72 -5.45 -15.40 -1.07
N ASN A 73 -4.54 -14.62 -1.64
CA ASN A 73 -4.54 -14.20 -3.04
C ASN A 73 -5.77 -13.37 -3.47
N THR A 74 -6.39 -12.65 -2.56
CA THR A 74 -7.59 -11.85 -2.85
C THR A 74 -7.32 -10.66 -3.78
N LEU A 75 -6.06 -10.28 -3.98
CA LEU A 75 -5.65 -9.15 -4.82
C LEU A 75 -5.37 -9.54 -6.27
N ASP A 76 -5.32 -10.83 -6.60
CA ASP A 76 -4.83 -11.33 -7.91
C ASP A 76 -5.94 -11.79 -8.86
N GLY A 77 -7.20 -11.44 -8.58
CA GLY A 77 -8.39 -11.94 -9.29
C GLY A 77 -8.67 -11.30 -10.66
N THR A 78 -7.85 -10.36 -11.15
CA THR A 78 -8.09 -9.63 -12.42
C THR A 78 -6.81 -9.49 -13.24
N ASP A 79 -6.95 -9.42 -14.58
CA ASP A 79 -5.82 -9.20 -15.50
C ASP A 79 -5.27 -7.77 -15.43
N GLU A 80 -6.08 -6.81 -15.01
CA GLU A 80 -5.66 -5.43 -14.78
C GLU A 80 -5.43 -5.20 -13.29
N GLU A 81 -4.40 -4.40 -12.97
CA GLU A 81 -4.17 -3.98 -11.59
C GLU A 81 -5.27 -3.04 -11.12
N ARG A 82 -5.90 -3.37 -10.01
CA ARG A 82 -6.99 -2.61 -9.41
C ARG A 82 -6.74 -2.41 -7.92
N LEU A 83 -7.21 -1.29 -7.38
CA LEU A 83 -7.26 -1.13 -5.94
C LEU A 83 -8.41 -1.98 -5.39
N VAL A 84 -8.09 -3.22 -5.02
CA VAL A 84 -9.06 -4.16 -4.46
C VAL A 84 -9.32 -3.81 -3.00
N VAL A 85 -10.60 -3.76 -2.62
CA VAL A 85 -11.08 -3.57 -1.24
C VAL A 85 -11.96 -4.74 -0.86
N HIS A 86 -11.62 -5.41 0.22
CA HIS A 86 -12.43 -6.44 0.86
C HIS A 86 -12.40 -6.26 2.37
N LEU A 87 -13.59 -6.22 2.99
CA LEU A 87 -13.77 -6.25 4.44
C LEU A 87 -14.50 -7.52 4.91
N ASP A 88 -14.83 -8.42 3.99
CA ASP A 88 -15.47 -9.71 4.25
C ASP A 88 -14.48 -10.90 4.25
N LYS A 89 -13.26 -10.66 3.82
CA LYS A 89 -12.15 -11.62 3.77
C LYS A 89 -10.81 -10.87 3.77
N VAL A 90 -9.81 -11.43 4.45
CA VAL A 90 -8.48 -10.84 4.57
C VAL A 90 -7.39 -11.91 4.55
N ASP A 91 -6.17 -11.53 4.18
CA ASP A 91 -4.94 -12.22 4.52
C ASP A 91 -4.12 -11.35 5.50
N CYS A 92 -2.93 -11.80 5.90
CA CYS A 92 -2.09 -11.05 6.85
C CYS A 92 -1.74 -9.64 6.35
N THR A 93 -1.44 -9.47 5.07
CA THR A 93 -1.09 -8.17 4.49
C THR A 93 -2.31 -7.26 4.35
N THR A 94 -3.40 -7.77 3.77
CA THR A 94 -4.61 -6.97 3.55
C THR A 94 -5.30 -6.60 4.86
N LEU A 95 -5.19 -7.40 5.93
CA LEU A 95 -5.64 -7.04 7.28
C LEU A 95 -4.90 -5.80 7.78
N VAL A 96 -3.56 -5.84 7.75
CA VAL A 96 -2.72 -4.71 8.19
C VAL A 96 -3.00 -3.45 7.37
N GLU A 97 -3.04 -3.57 6.04
CA GLU A 97 -3.34 -2.45 5.15
C GLU A 97 -4.72 -1.85 5.41
N THR A 98 -5.74 -2.68 5.66
CA THR A 98 -7.10 -2.22 5.96
C THR A 98 -7.15 -1.45 7.27
N VAL A 99 -6.53 -1.99 8.33
CA VAL A 99 -6.47 -1.33 9.66
C VAL A 99 -5.74 0.00 9.58
N LEU A 100 -4.59 0.04 8.90
CA LEU A 100 -3.82 1.28 8.72
C LEU A 100 -4.56 2.30 7.87
N ALA A 101 -5.22 1.88 6.78
CA ALA A 101 -5.98 2.78 5.92
C ALA A 101 -7.17 3.42 6.66
N LEU A 102 -7.89 2.63 7.47
CA LEU A 102 -8.94 3.14 8.35
C LEU A 102 -8.37 4.14 9.38
N SER A 103 -7.24 3.79 10.00
CA SER A 103 -6.59 4.65 11.01
C SER A 103 -6.09 5.97 10.42
N LEU A 104 -5.56 5.96 9.20
CA LEU A 104 -5.14 7.18 8.50
C LEU A 104 -6.33 8.05 8.09
N ALA A 105 -7.43 7.46 7.59
CA ALA A 105 -8.63 8.20 7.24
C ALA A 105 -9.22 8.89 8.49
N ASP A 106 -9.32 8.18 9.62
CA ASP A 106 -9.79 8.72 10.90
C ASP A 106 -8.86 9.83 11.43
N LYS A 107 -7.54 9.63 11.38
CA LYS A 107 -6.52 10.63 11.80
C LYS A 107 -6.70 11.97 11.06
N TYR A 108 -7.12 11.95 9.81
CA TYR A 108 -7.41 13.16 9.03
C TYR A 108 -8.85 13.68 9.19
N GLY A 109 -9.60 13.15 10.15
CA GLY A 109 -10.98 13.55 10.43
C GLY A 109 -11.95 13.26 9.30
N LYS A 110 -11.69 12.20 8.52
CA LYS A 110 -12.50 11.80 7.37
C LYS A 110 -13.25 10.51 7.67
N SER A 111 -14.55 10.50 7.38
CA SER A 111 -15.41 9.34 7.61
C SER A 111 -16.07 8.84 6.32
N ASP A 112 -15.41 9.03 5.19
CA ASP A 112 -15.89 8.64 3.87
C ASP A 112 -15.02 7.59 3.20
N PHE A 113 -15.62 6.82 2.30
CA PHE A 113 -14.96 5.73 1.58
C PHE A 113 -13.82 6.23 0.65
N GLU A 114 -13.95 7.44 0.09
CA GLU A 114 -12.93 8.03 -0.77
C GLU A 114 -11.62 8.29 -0.02
N SER A 115 -11.71 8.76 1.21
CA SER A 115 -10.55 9.00 2.08
C SER A 115 -9.86 7.69 2.48
N TYR A 116 -10.65 6.64 2.77
CA TYR A 116 -10.12 5.29 2.99
C TYR A 116 -9.37 4.76 1.75
N LYS A 117 -9.98 4.86 0.56
CA LYS A 117 -9.34 4.43 -0.70
C LYS A 117 -8.01 5.15 -0.96
N LYS A 118 -7.96 6.46 -0.71
CA LYS A 118 -6.72 7.26 -0.84
C LYS A 118 -5.65 6.77 0.13
N ALA A 119 -6.01 6.50 1.37
CA ALA A 119 -5.10 5.95 2.37
C ALA A 119 -4.60 4.57 1.96
N LEU A 120 -5.49 3.67 1.53
CA LEU A 120 -5.14 2.33 1.09
C LEU A 120 -4.24 2.35 -0.16
N LEU A 121 -4.53 3.22 -1.12
CA LEU A 121 -3.68 3.44 -2.29
C LEU A 121 -2.27 3.87 -1.88
N CYS A 122 -2.18 4.81 -0.94
CA CYS A 122 -0.92 5.30 -0.41
C CYS A 122 -0.11 4.17 0.24
N ILE A 123 -0.74 3.29 1.00
CA ILE A 123 -0.09 2.19 1.74
C ILE A 123 0.36 1.07 0.81
N ARG A 124 -0.51 0.64 -0.11
CA ARG A 124 -0.33 -0.58 -0.93
C ARG A 124 0.61 -0.40 -2.11
N TYR A 125 0.69 0.81 -2.65
CA TYR A 125 1.44 1.06 -3.88
C TYR A 125 2.66 1.93 -3.65
N ARG A 126 3.72 1.64 -4.40
CA ARG A 126 4.99 2.37 -4.37
C ARG A 126 4.79 3.87 -4.59
N ASN A 127 5.31 4.67 -3.66
CA ASN A 127 5.11 6.12 -3.64
C ASN A 127 3.63 6.54 -3.70
N GLY A 128 2.70 5.68 -3.25
CA GLY A 128 1.26 5.95 -3.28
C GLY A 128 0.65 6.03 -4.67
N LYS A 129 1.26 5.40 -5.70
CA LYS A 129 0.79 5.49 -7.08
C LYS A 129 0.55 4.12 -7.68
N GLN A 130 -0.68 3.85 -8.09
CA GLN A 130 -1.03 2.67 -8.88
C GLN A 130 -0.59 2.90 -10.34
N ALA A 131 0.41 2.14 -10.77
CA ALA A 131 0.96 2.17 -12.13
C ALA A 131 1.20 0.74 -12.63
N GLY A 132 0.16 -0.10 -12.54
CA GLY A 132 0.20 -1.51 -12.89
C GLY A 132 0.74 -2.40 -11.77
N TYR A 133 0.80 -3.71 -12.05
CA TYR A 133 1.11 -4.78 -11.10
C TYR A 133 2.41 -4.56 -10.31
N VAL A 134 3.48 -4.17 -10.97
CA VAL A 134 4.82 -4.01 -10.37
C VAL A 134 4.89 -2.80 -9.42
N SER A 135 3.93 -1.87 -9.50
CA SER A 135 3.83 -0.75 -8.55
C SER A 135 3.28 -1.15 -7.20
N ARG A 136 2.58 -2.29 -7.08
CA ARG A 136 2.14 -2.85 -5.81
C ARG A 136 3.38 -3.31 -5.01
N LEU A 137 3.36 -3.10 -3.71
CA LEU A 137 4.44 -3.47 -2.80
C LEU A 137 4.31 -4.95 -2.44
N HIS A 138 4.90 -5.84 -3.25
CA HIS A 138 4.75 -7.29 -3.13
C HIS A 138 5.60 -7.90 -2.02
N TYR A 139 6.79 -7.35 -1.77
CA TYR A 139 7.67 -7.79 -0.70
C TYR A 139 7.41 -6.99 0.58
N PHE A 140 7.27 -7.68 1.71
CA PHE A 140 6.97 -7.03 2.98
C PHE A 140 8.08 -6.06 3.41
N SER A 141 9.36 -6.40 3.20
CA SER A 141 10.49 -5.50 3.47
C SER A 141 10.43 -4.22 2.64
N ASP A 142 10.01 -4.33 1.38
CA ASP A 142 9.83 -3.19 0.48
C ASP A 142 8.61 -2.36 0.88
N TRP A 143 7.54 -3.02 1.35
CA TRP A 143 6.35 -2.39 1.90
C TRP A 143 6.68 -1.56 3.16
N ILE A 144 7.45 -2.13 4.11
CA ILE A 144 7.91 -1.41 5.31
C ILE A 144 8.71 -0.17 4.89
N LYS A 145 9.73 -0.34 4.05
CA LYS A 145 10.62 0.75 3.63
C LYS A 145 9.89 1.90 2.93
N ASP A 146 8.97 1.58 2.01
CA ASP A 146 8.19 2.60 1.29
C ASP A 146 7.22 3.33 2.23
N ASN A 147 6.57 2.61 3.15
CA ASN A 147 5.64 3.22 4.11
C ASN A 147 6.36 3.98 5.23
N GLU A 148 7.58 3.59 5.59
CA GLU A 148 8.44 4.36 6.48
C GLU A 148 8.86 5.70 5.85
N GLN A 149 9.27 5.70 4.58
CA GLN A 149 9.58 6.92 3.84
C GLN A 149 8.39 7.88 3.73
N LYS A 150 7.16 7.36 3.75
CA LYS A 150 5.91 8.12 3.79
C LYS A 150 5.50 8.56 5.20
N GLY A 151 6.23 8.15 6.24
CA GLY A 151 5.92 8.45 7.64
C GLY A 151 4.65 7.76 8.15
N ILE A 152 4.27 6.63 7.55
CA ILE A 152 3.09 5.84 7.92
C ILE A 152 3.43 4.81 8.98
N VAL A 153 4.57 4.13 8.85
CA VAL A 153 5.11 3.17 9.81
C VAL A 153 6.54 3.57 10.21
N HIS A 154 7.04 2.98 11.28
CA HIS A 154 8.43 3.06 11.69
C HIS A 154 8.96 1.63 11.91
N GLU A 155 10.08 1.30 11.24
CA GLU A 155 10.76 0.02 11.44
C GLU A 155 11.56 0.08 12.74
N ARG A 156 11.13 -0.66 13.76
CA ARG A 156 11.73 -0.65 15.09
C ARG A 156 12.33 -2.00 15.52
N THR A 157 12.30 -3.02 14.66
CA THR A 157 12.80 -4.36 15.01
C THR A 157 14.24 -4.31 15.55
N GLY A 158 15.09 -3.48 14.93
CA GLY A 158 16.48 -3.30 15.37
C GLY A 158 16.64 -2.69 16.78
N GLU A 159 15.60 -2.06 17.33
CA GLU A 159 15.58 -1.48 18.66
C GLU A 159 15.21 -2.52 19.74
N LEU A 160 14.67 -3.66 19.32
CA LEU A 160 14.24 -4.73 20.22
C LEU A 160 15.43 -5.59 20.64
N GLY A 161 15.54 -5.89 21.94
CA GLY A 161 16.71 -6.55 22.54
C GLY A 161 17.04 -7.95 22.02
N LEU A 162 16.12 -8.59 21.29
CA LEU A 162 16.27 -9.93 20.69
C LEU A 162 16.51 -9.90 19.19
N ALA A 163 16.67 -8.72 18.60
CA ALA A 163 16.89 -8.57 17.17
C ALA A 163 18.28 -9.02 16.77
N VAL A 164 18.36 -9.68 15.61
CA VAL A 164 19.60 -10.05 14.96
C VAL A 164 19.63 -9.50 13.54
N SER A 165 20.83 -9.27 12.99
CA SER A 165 20.99 -8.77 11.63
C SER A 165 21.08 -9.93 10.64
N GLN A 166 20.48 -9.75 9.47
CA GLN A 166 20.55 -10.67 8.33
C GLN A 166 20.74 -9.87 7.04
N ILE A 167 21.49 -10.43 6.10
CA ILE A 167 21.59 -9.89 4.75
C ILE A 167 20.42 -10.41 3.91
N LEU A 168 19.58 -9.50 3.46
CA LEU A 168 18.46 -9.80 2.59
C LEU A 168 18.86 -9.68 1.12
N ASN A 169 18.44 -10.66 0.32
CA ASN A 169 18.49 -10.64 -1.14
C ASN A 169 17.12 -11.04 -1.67
N LEU A 170 16.46 -10.15 -2.40
CA LEU A 170 15.17 -10.44 -3.01
C LEU A 170 15.35 -10.70 -4.51
N ASP A 171 14.91 -11.88 -4.95
CA ASP A 171 14.92 -12.31 -6.36
C ASP A 171 13.81 -13.32 -6.67
N PHE A 172 12.97 -13.62 -5.68
CA PHE A 172 12.02 -14.73 -5.76
C PHE A 172 10.97 -14.56 -6.86
N MET A 173 10.38 -13.37 -7.00
CA MET A 173 9.30 -13.17 -7.98
C MET A 173 9.83 -13.22 -9.42
N SER A 174 11.00 -12.66 -9.68
CA SER A 174 11.59 -12.68 -11.02
C SER A 174 12.10 -14.07 -11.41
N THR A 175 12.70 -14.81 -10.46
CA THR A 175 13.24 -16.17 -10.70
C THR A 175 12.15 -17.26 -10.71
N HIS A 176 10.99 -17.01 -10.10
CA HIS A 176 9.84 -17.92 -10.07
C HIS A 176 8.60 -17.27 -10.71
N SER A 177 8.81 -16.57 -11.82
CA SER A 177 7.75 -15.81 -12.50
C SER A 177 6.53 -16.66 -12.90
N ASP A 178 6.70 -17.96 -13.12
CA ASP A 178 5.60 -18.89 -13.42
C ASP A 178 4.60 -19.07 -12.27
N ASN A 179 5.00 -18.77 -11.04
CA ASN A 179 4.13 -18.82 -9.87
C ASN A 179 3.16 -17.62 -9.80
N TYR A 180 3.39 -16.61 -10.61
CA TYR A 180 2.63 -15.36 -10.60
C TYR A 180 1.91 -15.17 -11.94
N HIS A 181 0.60 -15.32 -11.95
CA HIS A 181 -0.21 -15.20 -13.17
C HIS A 181 0.14 -13.98 -14.04
N ARG A 182 0.43 -12.84 -13.40
CA ARG A 182 0.73 -11.56 -14.07
C ARG A 182 2.16 -11.48 -14.61
N LEU A 183 3.10 -12.20 -14.03
CA LEU A 183 4.50 -12.26 -14.49
C LEU A 183 4.69 -13.34 -15.55
N LYS A 184 3.94 -14.42 -15.46
CA LYS A 184 4.03 -15.55 -16.37
C LYS A 184 3.92 -15.09 -17.83
N ASN A 185 4.91 -15.48 -18.64
CA ASN A 185 5.00 -15.11 -20.06
C ASN A 185 5.03 -13.59 -20.33
N ASN A 186 5.44 -12.76 -19.37
CA ASN A 186 5.54 -11.31 -19.51
C ASN A 186 6.97 -10.80 -19.24
N PRO A 187 7.89 -10.91 -20.21
CA PRO A 187 9.30 -10.51 -20.03
C PRO A 187 9.48 -9.04 -19.62
N SER A 188 8.63 -8.14 -20.09
CA SER A 188 8.67 -6.73 -19.74
C SER A 188 8.39 -6.51 -18.26
N MET A 189 7.36 -7.17 -17.73
CA MET A 189 6.99 -7.06 -16.32
C MET A 189 8.01 -7.76 -15.41
N ILE A 190 8.57 -8.90 -15.84
CA ILE A 190 9.69 -9.57 -15.15
C ILE A 190 10.89 -8.63 -15.06
N SER A 191 11.26 -7.95 -16.16
CA SER A 191 12.37 -6.99 -16.16
C SER A 191 12.14 -5.84 -15.17
N GLN A 192 10.92 -5.33 -15.06
CA GLN A 192 10.57 -4.30 -14.07
C GLN A 192 10.69 -4.84 -12.64
N MET A 193 10.29 -6.09 -12.38
CA MET A 193 10.42 -6.72 -11.06
C MET A 193 11.90 -6.89 -10.70
N ILE A 194 12.76 -7.33 -11.61
CA ILE A 194 14.21 -7.42 -11.42
C ILE A 194 14.80 -6.06 -10.98
N GLU A 195 14.36 -4.94 -11.56
CA GLU A 195 14.84 -3.61 -11.16
C GLU A 195 14.42 -3.22 -9.72
N ILE A 196 13.31 -3.73 -9.26
CA ILE A 196 12.90 -3.57 -7.85
C ILE A 196 13.76 -4.45 -6.94
N GLU A 197 13.92 -5.72 -7.28
CA GLU A 197 14.66 -6.71 -6.50
C GLU A 197 16.16 -6.35 -6.39
N LYS A 198 16.77 -5.77 -7.43
CA LYS A 198 18.15 -5.26 -7.39
C LYS A 198 18.41 -4.28 -6.24
N LYS A 199 17.40 -3.50 -5.83
CA LYS A 199 17.54 -2.54 -4.71
C LYS A 199 17.63 -3.24 -3.36
N TRP A 200 17.31 -4.53 -3.31
CA TRP A 200 17.33 -5.38 -2.13
C TRP A 200 18.47 -6.40 -2.16
N LYS A 201 19.47 -6.18 -2.98
CA LYS A 201 20.66 -7.01 -3.02
C LYS A 201 21.66 -6.59 -1.94
N ASN A 202 22.03 -7.53 -1.07
CA ASN A 202 22.96 -7.32 0.05
C ASN A 202 22.48 -6.24 1.04
N VAL A 203 21.18 -6.13 1.28
CA VAL A 203 20.63 -5.15 2.22
C VAL A 203 20.59 -5.76 3.63
N PRO A 204 21.24 -5.14 4.64
CA PRO A 204 21.09 -5.57 6.02
C PRO A 204 19.68 -5.23 6.53
N VAL A 205 19.04 -6.21 7.17
CA VAL A 205 17.75 -6.06 7.82
C VAL A 205 17.79 -6.66 9.21
N SER A 206 16.99 -6.15 10.13
CA SER A 206 16.82 -6.72 11.47
C SER A 206 15.60 -7.66 11.48
N TYR A 207 15.70 -8.75 12.23
CA TYR A 207 14.57 -9.63 12.50
C TYR A 207 14.72 -10.28 13.88
N ILE A 208 13.60 -10.75 14.45
CA ILE A 208 13.61 -11.55 15.68
C ILE A 208 13.50 -13.01 15.27
N PRO A 209 14.48 -13.87 15.61
CA PRO A 209 14.37 -15.28 15.33
C PRO A 209 13.15 -15.91 15.97
N LYS A 210 12.46 -16.81 15.27
CA LYS A 210 11.26 -17.49 15.78
C LYS A 210 11.53 -18.22 17.10
N THR A 211 12.74 -18.72 17.29
CA THR A 211 13.19 -19.37 18.54
C THR A 211 13.26 -18.40 19.72
N SER A 212 13.37 -17.11 19.48
CA SER A 212 13.42 -16.05 20.50
C SER A 212 12.02 -15.50 20.85
N LEU A 213 10.94 -15.99 20.22
CA LEU A 213 9.57 -15.55 20.49
C LEU A 213 8.90 -16.30 21.67
N ASN A 214 9.64 -17.13 22.42
CA ASN A 214 9.15 -17.84 23.61
C ASN A 214 9.21 -16.98 24.90
N VAL A 215 9.16 -15.68 24.75
CA VAL A 215 9.19 -14.69 25.84
C VAL A 215 7.89 -13.88 25.83
N SER A 216 7.63 -13.14 26.92
CA SER A 216 6.42 -12.32 27.00
C SER A 216 6.46 -11.12 26.06
N SER A 217 5.30 -10.53 25.76
CA SER A 217 5.21 -9.29 24.98
C SER A 217 5.92 -8.10 25.66
N GLU A 218 5.95 -8.11 26.99
CA GLU A 218 6.66 -7.10 27.79
C GLU A 218 8.19 -7.23 27.63
N GLU A 219 8.71 -8.46 27.59
CA GLU A 219 10.13 -8.71 27.35
C GLU A 219 10.55 -8.34 25.92
N LEU A 220 9.63 -8.46 24.95
CA LEU A 220 9.84 -8.02 23.57
C LEU A 220 9.60 -6.53 23.37
N ASP A 221 9.09 -5.80 24.36
CA ASP A 221 8.63 -4.40 24.25
C ASP A 221 7.61 -4.18 23.10
N ILE A 222 6.74 -5.19 22.87
CA ILE A 222 5.67 -5.11 21.88
C ILE A 222 4.52 -4.27 22.40
N LYS A 223 4.05 -3.33 21.58
CA LYS A 223 3.00 -2.36 21.91
C LYS A 223 1.80 -2.49 20.98
N ASN A 224 0.66 -1.95 21.43
CA ASN A 224 -0.51 -1.83 20.57
C ASN A 224 -0.19 -0.98 19.33
N GLY A 225 -0.31 -1.56 18.17
CA GLY A 225 0.03 -0.95 16.89
C GLY A 225 1.28 -1.50 16.23
N ASP A 226 2.08 -2.32 16.94
CA ASP A 226 3.16 -3.08 16.31
C ASP A 226 2.58 -4.18 15.40
N ILE A 227 3.28 -4.45 14.29
CA ILE A 227 2.84 -5.36 13.21
C ILE A 227 3.89 -6.46 13.05
#